data_723346b31e4365082c5eb5f312878fb5
#
_entry.id   723346b31e4365082c5eb5f312878fb5
#
_cell.length_a   1.000
_cell.length_b   1.000
_cell.length_c   1.000
_cell.angle_alpha   90.00
_cell.angle_beta   90.00
_cell.angle_gamma   90.00
#
_symmetry.space_group_name_H-M   'P 1'
#
loop_
_entity.id
_entity.type
_entity.pdbx_description
1 polymer ?
#
loop_
_entity_poly.entity_id
_entity_poly.type
_entity_poly.pdbx_seq_one_letter_code
_entity_poly.pdbx_strand_id
1 'polypeptide(L)'
;MGPSVAWHQDGTTHWDSPDWDQGAHGFNFMAQLYPSTAGNAVWVLPGSHKMGKLDIARQVAESGSERLSGAVPLLSGAGDVIVNNRQMLHGSFANTSKDLRITLNEGFFPRARVLNVKTTNIFDGKEELYDEERIFKRTGIIALAIDARRQHFPEETSYVYHPLLGDENKFRWTNETRESILRDYNLLDMHI
;
A
#
# COMPACT_ATOMS: atom_id res chain seq x y z
N MET A 1 -6.65 -15.52 -15.73
CA MET A 1 -5.22 -15.21 -15.52
C MET A 1 -5.10 -13.75 -15.14
N GLY A 2 -4.42 -13.42 -14.05
CA GLY A 2 -4.13 -12.02 -13.67
C GLY A 2 -3.02 -11.46 -14.56
N PRO A 3 -3.03 -10.15 -14.89
CA PRO A 3 -1.96 -9.52 -15.66
C PRO A 3 -0.65 -9.49 -14.87
N SER A 4 0.46 -9.34 -15.60
CA SER A 4 1.74 -9.02 -14.98
C SER A 4 1.75 -7.57 -14.52
N VAL A 5 2.52 -7.28 -13.48
CA VAL A 5 2.86 -5.93 -13.04
C VAL A 5 4.37 -5.78 -13.19
N ALA A 6 4.80 -4.83 -14.01
CA ALA A 6 6.21 -4.58 -14.24
C ALA A 6 6.97 -4.30 -12.94
N TRP A 7 8.27 -4.55 -12.93
CA TRP A 7 9.14 -4.16 -11.82
C TRP A 7 9.07 -2.65 -11.60
N HIS A 8 8.85 -2.25 -10.34
CA HIS A 8 8.76 -0.85 -9.94
C HIS A 8 9.13 -0.67 -8.46
N GLN A 9 9.42 0.56 -8.12
CA GLN A 9 9.49 1.05 -6.74
C GLN A 9 8.32 1.99 -6.54
N ASP A 10 7.59 1.84 -5.44
CA ASP A 10 6.52 2.76 -5.09
C ASP A 10 7.08 4.09 -4.55
N GLY A 11 6.22 5.11 -4.49
CA GLY A 11 6.60 6.41 -3.93
C GLY A 11 7.22 7.37 -4.95
N THR A 12 6.82 7.26 -6.21
CA THR A 12 7.30 8.14 -7.31
C THR A 12 7.08 9.62 -7.04
N THR A 13 6.09 9.98 -6.24
CA THR A 13 5.83 11.37 -5.81
C THR A 13 6.99 11.96 -5.01
N HIS A 14 7.79 11.11 -4.36
CA HIS A 14 8.97 11.52 -3.59
C HIS A 14 10.27 11.20 -4.34
N TRP A 15 10.18 10.89 -5.63
CA TRP A 15 11.31 10.41 -6.42
C TRP A 15 12.49 11.38 -6.41
N ASP A 16 12.23 12.68 -6.37
CA ASP A 16 13.26 13.72 -6.33
C ASP A 16 13.56 14.22 -4.90
N SER A 17 12.99 13.56 -3.88
CA SER A 17 13.29 13.92 -2.49
C SER A 17 14.75 13.62 -2.17
N PRO A 18 15.48 14.56 -1.54
CA PRO A 18 16.89 14.36 -1.19
C PRO A 18 17.12 13.28 -0.15
N ASP A 19 16.06 12.87 0.55
CA ASP A 19 16.09 11.82 1.57
C ASP A 19 15.45 10.50 1.11
N TRP A 20 15.27 10.33 -0.21
CA TRP A 20 14.72 9.10 -0.78
C TRP A 20 15.39 7.84 -0.23
N ASP A 21 16.72 7.87 -0.12
CA ASP A 21 17.52 6.73 0.31
C ASP A 21 17.57 6.55 1.83
N GLN A 22 17.11 7.53 2.60
CA GLN A 22 17.25 7.59 4.05
C GLN A 22 15.91 7.49 4.79
N GLY A 23 14.82 7.75 4.11
CA GLY A 23 13.48 7.83 4.70
C GLY A 23 12.64 6.58 4.46
N ALA A 24 11.87 6.19 5.46
CA ALA A 24 10.74 5.31 5.24
C ALA A 24 9.59 6.14 4.66
N HIS A 25 9.33 5.99 3.36
CA HIS A 25 8.21 6.66 2.68
C HIS A 25 6.87 5.95 2.92
N GLY A 26 6.86 4.88 3.70
CA GLY A 26 5.70 4.10 4.04
C GLY A 26 5.91 2.61 3.85
N PHE A 27 4.85 1.87 4.08
CA PHE A 27 4.86 0.42 3.86
C PHE A 27 3.55 -0.04 3.21
N ASN A 28 3.62 -1.15 2.52
CA ASN A 28 2.47 -1.87 2.03
C ASN A 28 2.12 -3.01 3.00
N PHE A 29 0.84 -3.13 3.30
CA PHE A 29 0.25 -4.19 4.09
C PHE A 29 -0.58 -5.07 3.14
N MET A 30 -0.15 -6.29 2.96
CA MET A 30 -0.70 -7.20 1.96
C MET A 30 -1.34 -8.40 2.65
N ALA A 31 -2.65 -8.35 2.89
CA ALA A 31 -3.40 -9.45 3.47
C ALA A 31 -3.81 -10.46 2.38
N GLN A 32 -3.45 -11.72 2.57
CA GLN A 32 -3.70 -12.79 1.61
C GLN A 32 -5.04 -13.46 1.87
N LEU A 33 -5.98 -13.32 0.95
CA LEU A 33 -7.25 -14.07 1.01
C LEU A 33 -7.09 -15.49 0.47
N TYR A 34 -6.11 -15.71 -0.39
CA TYR A 34 -5.74 -17.01 -0.96
C TYR A 34 -4.22 -17.19 -0.90
N PRO A 35 -3.74 -18.44 -0.88
CA PRO A 35 -2.30 -18.70 -0.85
C PRO A 35 -1.56 -18.08 -2.03
N SER A 36 -0.36 -17.64 -1.77
CA SER A 36 0.58 -17.11 -2.77
C SER A 36 1.71 -18.11 -2.97
N THR A 37 1.89 -18.57 -4.20
CA THR A 37 2.90 -19.54 -4.62
C THR A 37 3.89 -18.91 -5.61
N ALA A 38 4.99 -19.56 -5.90
CA ALA A 38 5.95 -19.06 -6.90
C ALA A 38 5.32 -18.85 -8.30
N GLY A 39 4.21 -19.51 -8.61
CA GLY A 39 3.51 -19.38 -9.89
C GLY A 39 2.59 -18.16 -9.98
N ASN A 40 2.25 -17.54 -8.85
CA ASN A 40 1.30 -16.42 -8.80
C ASN A 40 1.70 -15.29 -7.82
N ALA A 41 2.85 -15.39 -7.17
CA ALA A 41 3.30 -14.44 -6.14
C ALA A 41 3.67 -13.07 -6.71
N VAL A 42 3.68 -12.07 -5.82
CA VAL A 42 4.51 -10.88 -5.97
C VAL A 42 5.96 -11.29 -5.72
N TRP A 43 6.87 -10.76 -6.53
CA TRP A 43 8.31 -10.96 -6.41
C TRP A 43 8.96 -9.68 -5.92
N VAL A 44 9.96 -9.82 -5.09
CA VAL A 44 10.71 -8.68 -4.53
C VAL A 44 12.20 -8.91 -4.70
N LEU A 45 12.95 -7.82 -4.82
CA LEU A 45 14.42 -7.86 -4.71
C LEU A 45 14.80 -7.45 -3.29
N PRO A 46 15.17 -8.41 -2.41
CA PRO A 46 15.48 -8.12 -1.02
C PRO A 46 16.60 -7.09 -0.88
N GLY A 47 16.42 -6.13 0.04
CA GLY A 47 17.42 -5.07 0.29
C GLY A 47 17.36 -3.89 -0.68
N SER A 48 16.63 -3.97 -1.78
CA SER A 48 16.59 -2.92 -2.81
C SER A 48 16.05 -1.57 -2.31
N HIS A 49 15.25 -1.56 -1.25
CA HIS A 49 14.79 -0.32 -0.60
C HIS A 49 15.92 0.53 0.01
N LYS A 50 17.13 -0.04 0.14
CA LYS A 50 18.34 0.65 0.62
C LYS A 50 19.30 1.06 -0.50
N MET A 51 18.92 0.79 -1.75
CA MET A 51 19.79 0.99 -2.91
C MET A 51 19.47 2.28 -3.67
N GLY A 52 18.59 3.12 -3.12
CA GLY A 52 18.16 4.34 -3.79
C GLY A 52 17.24 4.10 -4.96
N LYS A 53 17.21 5.07 -5.86
CA LYS A 53 16.48 4.97 -7.13
C LYS A 53 17.21 4.04 -8.07
N LEU A 54 16.56 3.01 -8.50
CA LEU A 54 17.15 1.99 -9.35
C LEU A 54 16.84 2.27 -10.83
N ASP A 55 17.83 2.08 -11.67
CA ASP A 55 17.62 1.99 -13.12
C ASP A 55 17.04 0.61 -13.46
N ILE A 56 15.73 0.51 -13.26
CA ILE A 56 15.00 -0.76 -13.39
C ILE A 56 15.07 -1.28 -14.83
N ALA A 57 14.96 -0.40 -15.82
CA ALA A 57 15.00 -0.78 -17.23
C ALA A 57 16.33 -1.45 -17.57
N ARG A 58 17.44 -0.88 -17.09
CA ARG A 58 18.77 -1.45 -17.27
C ARG A 58 18.91 -2.80 -16.58
N GLN A 59 18.47 -2.92 -15.34
CA GLN A 59 18.56 -4.19 -14.59
C GLN A 59 17.77 -5.31 -15.27
N VAL A 60 16.58 -5.02 -15.77
CA VAL A 60 15.78 -6.00 -16.52
C VAL A 60 16.47 -6.40 -17.82
N ALA A 61 17.03 -5.43 -18.56
CA ALA A 61 17.77 -5.72 -19.81
C ALA A 61 19.02 -6.58 -19.55
N GLU A 62 19.79 -6.26 -18.50
CA GLU A 62 21.00 -6.99 -18.13
C GLU A 62 20.70 -8.41 -17.59
N SER A 63 19.53 -8.63 -16.97
CA SER A 63 19.16 -9.95 -16.45
C SER A 63 18.92 -11.00 -17.51
N GLY A 64 18.59 -10.59 -18.74
CA GLY A 64 18.20 -11.48 -19.84
C GLY A 64 16.92 -12.29 -19.54
N SER A 65 16.17 -11.91 -18.52
CA SER A 65 14.97 -12.60 -18.03
C SER A 65 13.99 -11.57 -17.47
N GLU A 66 12.69 -11.90 -17.48
CA GLU A 66 11.70 -11.12 -16.75
C GLU A 66 11.94 -11.13 -15.23
N ARG A 67 12.68 -12.11 -14.73
CA ARG A 67 13.01 -12.25 -13.30
C ARG A 67 14.41 -11.72 -13.05
N LEU A 68 14.49 -10.73 -12.17
CA LEU A 68 15.78 -10.17 -11.76
C LEU A 68 16.57 -11.20 -10.93
N SER A 69 17.89 -11.21 -11.12
CA SER A 69 18.78 -12.03 -10.32
C SER A 69 18.65 -11.66 -8.84
N GLY A 70 18.52 -12.65 -7.97
CA GLY A 70 18.33 -12.44 -6.53
C GLY A 70 16.90 -12.10 -6.10
N ALA A 71 15.96 -11.95 -7.05
CA ALA A 71 14.55 -11.77 -6.69
C ALA A 71 13.95 -13.04 -6.12
N VAL A 72 13.07 -12.89 -5.15
CA VAL A 72 12.37 -13.98 -4.47
C VAL A 72 10.86 -13.78 -4.50
N PRO A 73 10.07 -14.87 -4.60
CA PRO A 73 8.62 -14.79 -4.48
C PRO A 73 8.20 -14.60 -3.01
N LEU A 74 7.20 -13.79 -2.77
CA LEU A 74 6.55 -13.65 -1.47
C LEU A 74 5.53 -14.80 -1.29
N LEU A 75 6.00 -15.92 -0.75
CA LEU A 75 5.17 -17.08 -0.47
C LEU A 75 4.39 -16.88 0.82
N SER A 76 3.10 -17.23 0.82
CA SER A 76 2.22 -17.05 1.97
C SER A 76 1.00 -17.96 1.90
N GLY A 77 0.46 -18.32 3.07
CA GLY A 77 -0.83 -18.98 3.22
C GLY A 77 -2.00 -17.98 3.17
N ALA A 78 -3.21 -18.51 3.06
CA ALA A 78 -4.41 -17.71 3.29
C ALA A 78 -4.46 -17.24 4.75
N GLY A 79 -4.77 -15.96 4.96
CA GLY A 79 -4.76 -15.32 6.29
C GLY A 79 -3.41 -14.73 6.68
N ASP A 80 -2.34 -15.03 5.97
CA ASP A 80 -1.05 -14.39 6.22
C ASP A 80 -1.06 -12.92 5.80
N VAL A 81 -0.19 -12.15 6.44
CA VAL A 81 0.05 -10.75 6.10
C VAL A 81 1.53 -10.55 5.78
N ILE A 82 1.78 -9.90 4.67
CA ILE A 82 3.12 -9.47 4.27
C ILE A 82 3.20 -7.96 4.45
N VAL A 83 4.21 -7.49 5.17
CA VAL A 83 4.52 -6.07 5.30
C VAL A 83 5.84 -5.80 4.60
N ASN A 84 5.84 -4.90 3.63
CA ASN A 84 7.03 -4.53 2.88
C ASN A 84 7.20 -3.01 2.77
N ASN A 85 8.46 -2.58 2.74
CA ASN A 85 8.80 -1.19 2.46
C ASN A 85 8.36 -0.82 1.03
N ARG A 86 7.70 0.31 0.84
CA ARG A 86 7.19 0.76 -0.46
C ARG A 86 8.30 0.99 -1.50
N GLN A 87 9.49 1.37 -1.06
CA GLN A 87 10.64 1.59 -1.93
C GLN A 87 11.31 0.29 -2.40
N MET A 88 10.88 -0.86 -1.90
CA MET A 88 11.43 -2.15 -2.33
C MET A 88 11.04 -2.42 -3.78
N LEU A 89 12.02 -2.78 -4.61
CA LEU A 89 11.78 -3.16 -5.99
C LEU A 89 10.94 -4.43 -6.02
N HIS A 90 9.78 -4.35 -6.64
CA HIS A 90 8.84 -5.46 -6.71
C HIS A 90 8.08 -5.49 -8.03
N GLY A 91 7.47 -6.62 -8.31
CA GLY A 91 6.67 -6.84 -9.50
C GLY A 91 5.91 -8.16 -9.41
N SER A 92 5.10 -8.46 -10.41
CA SER A 92 4.44 -9.76 -10.52
C SER A 92 4.38 -10.22 -11.96
N PHE A 93 4.44 -11.52 -12.14
CA PHE A 93 4.32 -12.14 -13.46
C PHE A 93 2.88 -12.62 -13.67
N ALA A 94 2.53 -12.87 -14.93
CA ALA A 94 1.25 -13.48 -15.24
C ALA A 94 1.09 -14.77 -14.45
N ASN A 95 -0.09 -14.98 -13.86
CA ASN A 95 -0.37 -16.19 -13.12
C ASN A 95 -0.43 -17.38 -14.07
N THR A 96 0.56 -18.25 -14.00
CA THR A 96 0.66 -19.48 -14.81
C THR A 96 0.09 -20.71 -14.10
N SER A 97 -0.32 -20.56 -12.85
CA SER A 97 -0.96 -21.63 -12.08
C SER A 97 -2.49 -21.68 -12.34
N LYS A 98 -3.12 -22.74 -11.85
CA LYS A 98 -4.58 -22.84 -11.79
C LYS A 98 -5.16 -22.21 -10.53
N ASP A 99 -4.29 -21.78 -9.60
CA ASP A 99 -4.68 -21.30 -8.29
C ASP A 99 -5.06 -19.82 -8.34
N LEU A 100 -6.11 -19.48 -7.65
CA LEU A 100 -6.52 -18.09 -7.45
C LEU A 100 -5.61 -17.44 -6.41
N ARG A 101 -5.18 -16.19 -6.68
CA ARG A 101 -4.56 -15.32 -5.70
C ARG A 101 -5.36 -14.03 -5.60
N ILE A 102 -5.80 -13.71 -4.40
CA ILE A 102 -6.40 -12.41 -4.08
C ILE A 102 -5.67 -11.86 -2.85
N THR A 103 -5.13 -10.67 -3.01
CA THR A 103 -4.43 -9.93 -1.97
C THR A 103 -5.14 -8.59 -1.78
N LEU A 104 -5.47 -8.26 -0.55
CA LEU A 104 -5.84 -6.89 -0.18
C LEU A 104 -4.53 -6.15 0.07
N ASN A 105 -4.28 -5.12 -0.72
CA ASN A 105 -3.07 -4.31 -0.61
C ASN A 105 -3.43 -2.91 -0.13
N GLU A 106 -2.87 -2.50 1.00
CA GLU A 106 -3.10 -1.22 1.63
C GLU A 106 -1.76 -0.50 1.85
N GLY A 107 -1.66 0.71 1.33
CA GLY A 107 -0.49 1.57 1.52
C GLY A 107 -0.65 2.46 2.75
N PHE A 108 0.36 2.46 3.62
CA PHE A 108 0.43 3.33 4.78
C PHE A 108 1.59 4.31 4.62
N PHE A 109 1.31 5.59 4.87
CA PHE A 109 2.25 6.68 4.69
C PHE A 109 2.39 7.47 5.99
N PRO A 110 3.60 7.87 6.39
CA PRO A 110 3.76 8.87 7.43
C PRO A 110 3.14 10.20 6.99
N ARG A 111 2.36 10.84 7.86
CA ARG A 111 1.73 12.13 7.56
C ARG A 111 2.72 13.16 7.01
N ALA A 112 3.90 13.23 7.61
CA ALA A 112 4.96 14.15 7.18
C ALA A 112 5.44 13.93 5.73
N ARG A 113 5.17 12.76 5.15
CA ARG A 113 5.56 12.42 3.78
C ARG A 113 4.47 12.69 2.75
N VAL A 114 3.24 12.93 3.19
CA VAL A 114 2.12 13.20 2.29
C VAL A 114 1.57 14.61 2.42
N LEU A 115 1.79 15.29 3.55
CA LEU A 115 1.32 16.65 3.74
C LEU A 115 1.93 17.61 2.71
N ASN A 116 1.07 18.36 2.02
CA ASN A 116 1.41 19.31 0.97
C ASN A 116 2.04 18.68 -0.29
N VAL A 117 1.95 17.36 -0.44
CA VAL A 117 2.35 16.68 -1.67
C VAL A 117 1.26 16.84 -2.71
N LYS A 118 1.66 17.20 -3.92
CA LYS A 118 0.80 17.16 -5.10
C LYS A 118 0.83 15.77 -5.72
N THR A 119 -0.34 15.26 -6.04
CA THR A 119 -0.49 14.02 -6.79
C THR A 119 -1.34 14.27 -8.03
N THR A 120 -1.14 13.46 -9.03
CA THR A 120 -1.95 13.52 -10.25
C THR A 120 -2.85 12.30 -10.31
N ASN A 121 -4.14 12.53 -10.43
CA ASN A 121 -5.09 11.46 -10.65
C ASN A 121 -4.84 10.83 -12.04
N ILE A 122 -4.58 9.54 -12.08
CA ILE A 122 -4.21 8.83 -13.31
C ILE A 122 -5.36 8.69 -14.31
N PHE A 123 -6.61 8.86 -13.87
CA PHE A 123 -7.79 8.68 -14.72
C PHE A 123 -8.21 9.97 -15.43
N ASP A 124 -8.11 11.11 -14.76
CA ASP A 124 -8.54 12.39 -15.29
C ASP A 124 -7.42 13.46 -15.39
N GLY A 125 -6.23 13.13 -14.92
CA GLY A 125 -5.05 14.00 -14.99
C GLY A 125 -5.10 15.21 -14.07
N LYS A 126 -6.08 15.31 -13.17
CA LYS A 126 -6.17 16.43 -12.24
C LYS A 126 -5.10 16.36 -11.17
N GLU A 127 -4.48 17.49 -10.92
CA GLU A 127 -3.62 17.66 -9.76
C GLU A 127 -4.46 17.89 -8.52
N GLU A 128 -4.11 17.18 -7.46
CA GLU A 128 -4.73 17.30 -6.16
C GLU A 128 -3.65 17.45 -5.08
N LEU A 129 -3.95 18.24 -4.05
CA LEU A 129 -3.04 18.46 -2.93
C LEU A 129 -3.48 17.64 -1.74
N TYR A 130 -2.54 16.96 -1.09
CA TYR A 130 -2.76 16.34 0.20
C TYR A 130 -2.61 17.37 1.33
N ASP A 131 -3.64 18.17 1.51
CA ASP A 131 -3.74 19.12 2.60
C ASP A 131 -4.18 18.44 3.92
N GLU A 132 -4.27 19.22 4.99
CA GLU A 132 -4.69 18.73 6.31
C GLU A 132 -6.08 18.11 6.30
N GLU A 133 -7.02 18.69 5.58
CA GLU A 133 -8.40 18.22 5.53
C GLU A 133 -8.47 16.84 4.82
N ARG A 134 -7.76 16.72 3.71
CA ARG A 134 -7.71 15.46 2.96
C ARG A 134 -7.05 14.34 3.76
N ILE A 135 -5.93 14.64 4.43
CA ILE A 135 -5.26 13.68 5.31
C ILE A 135 -6.18 13.27 6.45
N PHE A 136 -6.88 14.21 7.08
CA PHE A 136 -7.83 13.92 8.16
C PHE A 136 -8.94 12.98 7.68
N LYS A 137 -9.56 13.25 6.53
CA LYS A 137 -10.59 12.39 5.94
C LYS A 137 -10.09 10.97 5.67
N ARG A 138 -8.90 10.83 5.10
CA ARG A 138 -8.29 9.52 4.84
C ARG A 138 -7.97 8.77 6.14
N THR A 139 -7.48 9.47 7.13
CA THR A 139 -7.17 8.93 8.46
C THR A 139 -8.42 8.40 9.16
N GLY A 140 -9.58 8.98 8.90
CA GLY A 140 -10.87 8.54 9.43
C GLY A 140 -11.21 7.08 9.13
N ILE A 141 -10.72 6.52 8.02
CA ILE A 141 -10.92 5.10 7.68
C ILE A 141 -10.20 4.20 8.70
N ILE A 142 -9.03 4.58 9.17
CA ILE A 142 -8.29 3.83 10.20
C ILE A 142 -9.12 3.77 11.48
N ALA A 143 -9.64 4.91 11.92
CA ALA A 143 -10.48 4.98 13.13
C ALA A 143 -11.79 4.18 12.98
N LEU A 144 -12.41 4.25 11.79
CA LEU A 144 -13.61 3.47 11.47
C LEU A 144 -13.33 1.96 11.55
N ALA A 145 -12.20 1.50 11.01
CA ALA A 145 -11.80 0.10 11.04
C ALA A 145 -11.50 -0.37 12.49
N ILE A 146 -10.89 0.49 13.31
CA ILE A 146 -10.64 0.21 14.73
C ILE A 146 -11.96 0.04 15.49
N ASP A 147 -12.93 0.92 15.27
CA ASP A 147 -14.23 0.82 15.93
C ASP A 147 -15.03 -0.40 15.43
N ALA A 148 -14.94 -0.74 14.13
CA ALA A 148 -15.52 -1.95 13.59
C ALA A 148 -14.98 -3.20 14.30
N ARG A 149 -13.65 -3.28 14.48
CA ARG A 149 -13.02 -4.38 15.21
C ARG A 149 -13.47 -4.42 16.68
N ARG A 150 -13.52 -3.26 17.34
CA ARG A 150 -14.01 -3.16 18.72
C ARG A 150 -15.43 -3.71 18.88
N GLN A 151 -16.32 -3.40 17.94
CA GLN A 151 -17.70 -3.89 17.97
C GLN A 151 -17.77 -5.38 17.69
N HIS A 152 -16.90 -5.91 16.86
CA HIS A 152 -16.88 -7.32 16.47
C HIS A 152 -16.17 -8.21 17.51
N PHE A 153 -15.18 -7.66 18.20
CA PHE A 153 -14.37 -8.34 19.23
C PHE A 153 -14.32 -7.51 20.51
N PRO A 154 -15.44 -7.40 21.25
CA PRO A 154 -15.54 -6.50 22.42
C PRO A 154 -14.65 -6.91 23.59
N GLU A 155 -14.19 -8.16 23.63
CA GLU A 155 -13.28 -8.69 24.66
C GLU A 155 -11.80 -8.32 24.43
N GLU A 156 -11.45 -7.84 23.26
CA GLU A 156 -10.09 -7.43 22.97
C GLU A 156 -9.78 -6.05 23.56
N THR A 157 -8.54 -5.86 23.97
CA THR A 157 -8.05 -4.52 24.34
C THR A 157 -8.10 -3.60 23.12
N SER A 158 -8.90 -2.54 23.22
CA SER A 158 -9.06 -1.59 22.13
C SER A 158 -7.76 -0.84 21.85
N TYR A 159 -7.38 -0.78 20.57
CA TYR A 159 -6.30 0.07 20.11
C TYR A 159 -6.74 1.55 20.18
N VAL A 160 -5.85 2.40 20.66
CA VAL A 160 -6.05 3.86 20.70
C VAL A 160 -5.27 4.50 19.54
N TYR A 161 -5.99 5.12 18.63
CA TYR A 161 -5.39 5.83 17.50
C TYR A 161 -5.17 7.30 17.85
N HIS A 162 -3.97 7.60 18.35
CA HIS A 162 -3.63 8.91 18.89
C HIS A 162 -3.91 10.12 17.95
N PRO A 163 -3.72 10.04 16.62
CA PRO A 163 -4.01 11.18 15.74
C PRO A 163 -5.45 11.66 15.74
N LEU A 164 -6.40 10.82 16.18
CA LEU A 164 -7.84 11.14 16.26
C LEU A 164 -8.37 11.01 17.68
N LEU A 165 -7.49 11.10 18.68
CA LEU A 165 -7.89 11.05 20.09
C LEU A 165 -8.86 12.21 20.41
N GLY A 166 -10.02 11.86 20.98
CA GLY A 166 -11.11 12.79 21.27
C GLY A 166 -12.14 12.96 20.16
N ASP A 167 -11.85 12.45 18.97
CA ASP A 167 -12.76 12.44 17.82
C ASP A 167 -13.40 11.05 17.55
N GLU A 168 -13.20 10.07 18.44
CA GLU A 168 -13.60 8.68 18.24
C GLU A 168 -15.10 8.54 17.93
N ASN A 169 -15.93 9.40 18.52
CA ASN A 169 -17.37 9.38 18.28
C ASN A 169 -17.76 9.74 16.85
N LYS A 170 -16.92 10.48 16.12
CA LYS A 170 -17.15 10.83 14.71
C LYS A 170 -16.91 9.63 13.79
N PHE A 171 -16.22 8.61 14.26
CA PHE A 171 -15.79 7.45 13.47
C PHE A 171 -16.37 6.13 14.01
N ARG A 172 -17.57 6.19 14.60
CA ARG A 172 -18.26 4.96 15.04
C ARG A 172 -18.68 4.14 13.82
N TRP A 173 -18.46 2.84 13.88
CA TRP A 173 -18.91 1.90 12.84
C TRP A 173 -20.43 1.79 12.85
N THR A 174 -21.09 2.69 12.16
CA THR A 174 -22.52 2.70 11.87
C THR A 174 -22.73 2.77 10.36
N ASN A 175 -23.92 2.47 9.89
CA ASN A 175 -24.23 2.59 8.45
C ASN A 175 -24.03 4.03 7.96
N GLU A 176 -24.52 5.02 8.71
CA GLU A 176 -24.42 6.43 8.33
C GLU A 176 -22.97 6.92 8.26
N THR A 177 -22.18 6.62 9.32
CA THR A 177 -20.77 7.04 9.36
C THR A 177 -19.97 6.36 8.27
N ARG A 178 -20.18 5.06 8.06
CA ARG A 178 -19.51 4.30 7.01
C ARG A 178 -19.81 4.87 5.63
N GLU A 179 -21.09 5.12 5.32
CA GLU A 179 -21.48 5.67 4.02
C GLU A 179 -20.93 7.08 3.80
N SER A 180 -20.91 7.92 4.84
CA SER A 180 -20.34 9.27 4.77
C SER A 180 -18.84 9.23 4.50
N ILE A 181 -18.09 8.44 5.27
CA ILE A 181 -16.64 8.32 5.11
C ILE A 181 -16.26 7.72 3.75
N LEU A 182 -16.96 6.68 3.30
CA LEU A 182 -16.69 6.06 1.99
C LEU A 182 -17.02 6.97 0.82
N ARG A 183 -18.02 7.84 0.95
CA ARG A 183 -18.36 8.85 -0.07
C ARG A 183 -17.26 9.89 -0.21
N ASP A 184 -16.68 10.31 0.92
CA ASP A 184 -15.61 11.31 0.95
C ASP A 184 -14.24 10.69 0.66
N TYR A 185 -14.13 9.37 0.70
CA TYR A 185 -12.91 8.65 0.39
C TYR A 185 -12.75 8.49 -1.12
N ASN A 186 -11.78 9.19 -1.66
CA ASN A 186 -11.47 9.07 -3.08
C ASN A 186 -10.62 7.81 -3.33
N LEU A 187 -11.24 6.77 -3.87
CA LEU A 187 -10.56 5.53 -4.25
C LEU A 187 -9.54 5.72 -5.39
N LEU A 188 -9.58 6.86 -6.07
CA LEU A 188 -8.65 7.21 -7.15
C LEU A 188 -7.34 7.79 -6.65
N ASP A 189 -7.23 8.04 -5.33
CA ASP A 189 -6.03 8.57 -4.67
C ASP A 189 -4.93 7.51 -4.47
N MET A 190 -4.80 6.58 -5.36
CA MET A 190 -3.88 5.45 -5.15
C MET A 190 -2.43 5.75 -5.47
N HIS A 191 -2.11 6.96 -5.93
CA HIS A 191 -0.78 7.30 -6.43
C HIS A 191 -0.13 8.44 -5.63
N ILE A 192 0.35 8.10 -4.46
CA ILE A 192 1.34 8.90 -3.76
C ILE A 192 2.70 8.21 -3.88
#